data_93e5075c9e00ec04d26b01a218397b88
#
_entry.id   93e5075c9e00ec04d26b01a218397b88
#
_cell.length_a   1.000
_cell.length_b   1.000
_cell.length_c   1.000
_cell.angle_alpha   90.00
_cell.angle_beta   90.00
_cell.angle_gamma   90.00
#
_symmetry.space_group_name_H-M   'P 1'
#
loop_
_entity.id
_entity.type
_entity.pdbx_description
1 polymer ?
#
loop_
_entity_poly.entity_id
_entity_poly.type
_entity_poly.pdbx_seq_one_letter_code
_entity_poly.pdbx_strand_id
1 'polypeptide(L)'
;VKRYPKFGELDIFFPQEIGDTECPKQVLEEILNEGYDIVLIDSFVELQETIRESGRMTRNSSEKYLLDLMYKHNLGANKSKCFSSFLNIQQVNKGGTFVGSNKLKHMTTGMMEIRFVDERSQDERYVTFTKNRRGHVGKQMYFDLAASGNVTYDTARFKKSESLKQLKKAEQEKIKKSGVKFDVLFGLDKDKETTK
;
A
#
# COMPACT_ATOMS: atom_id res chain seq x y z
N VAL A 1 1.29 21.73 -11.44
CA VAL A 1 2.57 22.44 -11.66
C VAL A 1 2.65 23.74 -10.88
N LYS A 2 1.62 24.64 -10.92
CA LYS A 2 1.65 25.90 -10.15
C LYS A 2 1.85 25.70 -8.64
N ARG A 3 1.30 24.61 -8.06
CA ARG A 3 1.39 24.27 -6.64
C ARG A 3 2.72 23.61 -6.27
N TYR A 4 3.29 22.89 -7.19
CA TYR A 4 4.54 22.13 -7.03
C TYR A 4 5.40 22.33 -8.27
N PRO A 5 6.21 23.43 -8.32
CA PRO A 5 7.04 23.76 -9.49
C PRO A 5 7.98 22.64 -9.91
N LYS A 6 8.53 21.89 -8.96
CA LYS A 6 9.41 20.74 -9.22
C LYS A 6 8.77 19.58 -9.98
N PHE A 7 7.44 19.49 -10.02
CA PHE A 7 6.76 18.50 -10.85
C PHE A 7 6.90 18.79 -12.36
N GLY A 8 7.27 20.01 -12.73
CA GLY A 8 7.62 20.34 -14.13
C GLY A 8 8.94 19.74 -14.60
N GLU A 9 9.74 19.19 -13.68
CA GLU A 9 11.02 18.52 -13.98
C GLU A 9 10.87 16.99 -14.12
N LEU A 10 9.64 16.46 -13.90
CA LEU A 10 9.36 15.03 -14.01
C LEU A 10 8.91 14.68 -15.42
N ASP A 11 9.35 13.54 -15.90
CA ASP A 11 8.78 12.91 -17.09
C ASP A 11 7.40 12.35 -16.74
N ILE A 12 6.37 12.84 -17.41
CA ILE A 12 4.97 12.45 -17.16
C ILE A 12 4.41 11.83 -18.44
N PHE A 13 3.90 10.62 -18.32
CA PHE A 13 3.27 9.87 -19.40
C PHE A 13 1.83 9.55 -19.04
N PHE A 14 0.90 9.82 -19.94
CA PHE A 14 -0.51 9.52 -19.70
C PHE A 14 -0.86 8.13 -20.25
N PRO A 15 -1.57 7.28 -19.47
CA PRO A 15 -1.99 5.95 -19.93
C PRO A 15 -2.77 5.98 -21.24
N GLN A 16 -3.59 7.02 -21.47
CA GLN A 16 -4.36 7.21 -22.70
C GLN A 16 -3.43 7.39 -23.91
N GLU A 17 -2.40 8.22 -23.80
CA GLU A 17 -1.42 8.44 -24.88
C GLU A 17 -0.67 7.17 -25.21
N ILE A 18 -0.36 6.34 -24.22
CA ILE A 18 0.23 5.01 -24.43
C ILE A 18 -0.77 4.11 -25.14
N GLY A 19 -2.05 4.12 -24.72
CA GLY A 19 -3.13 3.29 -25.26
C GLY A 19 -3.47 3.60 -26.72
N ASP A 20 -3.35 4.85 -27.12
CA ASP A 20 -3.66 5.34 -28.46
C ASP A 20 -2.57 5.00 -29.50
N THR A 21 -1.46 4.42 -29.07
CA THR A 21 -0.39 3.98 -29.97
C THR A 21 -0.72 2.63 -30.65
N GLU A 22 -0.07 2.34 -31.78
CA GLU A 22 -0.23 1.03 -32.45
C GLU A 22 0.28 -0.13 -31.57
N CYS A 23 1.30 0.12 -30.74
CA CYS A 23 1.95 -0.89 -29.92
C CYS A 23 2.17 -0.43 -28.47
N PRO A 24 1.11 -0.30 -27.63
CA PRO A 24 1.21 0.23 -26.27
C PRO A 24 2.21 -0.49 -25.38
N LYS A 25 2.35 -1.80 -25.54
CA LYS A 25 3.35 -2.57 -24.78
C LYS A 25 4.77 -2.15 -25.11
N GLN A 26 5.06 -1.97 -26.40
CA GLN A 26 6.39 -1.56 -26.85
C GLN A 26 6.72 -0.16 -26.35
N VAL A 27 5.77 0.78 -26.44
CA VAL A 27 5.95 2.15 -25.91
C VAL A 27 6.23 2.13 -24.41
N LEU A 28 5.48 1.36 -23.63
CA LEU A 28 5.73 1.23 -22.20
C LEU A 28 7.12 0.62 -21.91
N GLU A 29 7.52 -0.40 -22.68
CA GLU A 29 8.85 -1.00 -22.53
C GLU A 29 9.96 -0.03 -22.91
N GLU A 30 9.77 0.80 -23.93
CA GLU A 30 10.73 1.83 -24.35
C GLU A 30 10.88 2.91 -23.26
N ILE A 31 9.77 3.42 -22.70
CA ILE A 31 9.78 4.37 -21.57
C ILE A 31 10.59 3.80 -20.41
N LEU A 32 10.24 2.61 -19.96
CA LEU A 32 10.93 2.00 -18.81
C LEU A 32 12.39 1.65 -19.10
N ASN A 33 12.71 1.40 -20.36
CA ASN A 33 14.06 1.03 -20.78
C ASN A 33 15.06 2.21 -20.71
N GLU A 34 14.57 3.45 -20.64
CA GLU A 34 15.44 4.62 -20.38
C GLU A 34 16.11 4.53 -19.00
N GLY A 35 15.48 3.85 -18.01
CA GLY A 35 16.10 3.53 -16.74
C GLY A 35 15.91 4.63 -15.69
N TYR A 36 14.67 4.73 -15.19
CA TYR A 36 14.32 5.62 -14.08
C TYR A 36 14.63 4.96 -12.74
N ASP A 37 15.17 5.72 -11.78
CA ASP A 37 15.36 5.26 -10.40
C ASP A 37 14.04 4.99 -9.68
N ILE A 38 13.04 5.86 -9.93
CA ILE A 38 11.69 5.76 -9.33
C ILE A 38 10.65 5.93 -10.44
N VAL A 39 9.71 5.00 -10.48
CA VAL A 39 8.54 5.05 -11.36
C VAL A 39 7.29 5.05 -10.50
N LEU A 40 6.50 6.14 -10.58
CA LEU A 40 5.20 6.25 -9.92
C LEU A 40 4.10 5.91 -10.93
N ILE A 41 3.22 4.98 -10.59
CA ILE A 41 2.08 4.59 -11.42
C ILE A 41 0.79 4.96 -10.70
N ASP A 42 0.05 5.92 -11.24
CA ASP A 42 -1.26 6.37 -10.73
C ASP A 42 -2.31 6.31 -11.86
N SER A 43 -3.13 5.26 -11.89
CA SER A 43 -3.13 4.11 -11.02
C SER A 43 -2.71 2.83 -11.77
N PHE A 44 -2.28 1.82 -11.02
CA PHE A 44 -1.93 0.53 -11.59
C PHE A 44 -3.11 -0.12 -12.35
N VAL A 45 -4.34 0.03 -11.83
CA VAL A 45 -5.54 -0.52 -12.48
C VAL A 45 -5.77 0.13 -13.83
N GLU A 46 -5.61 1.45 -13.95
CA GLU A 46 -5.82 2.18 -15.19
C GLU A 46 -4.79 1.79 -16.26
N LEU A 47 -3.52 1.73 -15.89
CA LEU A 47 -2.48 1.23 -16.78
C LEU A 47 -2.74 -0.23 -17.19
N GLN A 48 -3.20 -1.07 -16.27
CA GLN A 48 -3.56 -2.46 -16.55
C GLN A 48 -4.71 -2.55 -17.57
N GLU A 49 -5.75 -1.74 -17.43
CA GLU A 49 -6.88 -1.73 -18.36
C GLU A 49 -6.43 -1.24 -19.76
N THR A 50 -5.63 -0.18 -19.84
CA THR A 50 -5.05 0.32 -21.08
C THR A 50 -4.29 -0.79 -21.84
N ILE A 51 -3.40 -1.49 -21.15
CA ILE A 51 -2.63 -2.60 -21.74
C ILE A 51 -3.53 -3.81 -22.09
N ARG A 52 -4.57 -4.05 -21.31
CA ARG A 52 -5.54 -5.12 -21.55
C ARG A 52 -6.32 -4.88 -22.84
N GLU A 53 -6.86 -3.69 -23.01
CA GLU A 53 -7.73 -3.33 -24.13
C GLU A 53 -6.95 -3.28 -25.44
N SER A 54 -5.86 -2.55 -25.46
CA SER A 54 -5.02 -2.43 -26.64
C SER A 54 -4.32 -3.74 -27.04
N GLY A 55 -3.92 -4.53 -26.04
CA GLY A 55 -3.28 -5.84 -26.27
C GLY A 55 -4.25 -7.01 -26.47
N ARG A 56 -5.58 -6.78 -26.45
CA ARG A 56 -6.62 -7.83 -26.47
C ARG A 56 -6.33 -8.96 -25.46
N MET A 57 -5.91 -8.59 -24.28
CA MET A 57 -5.49 -9.53 -23.25
C MET A 57 -6.60 -9.79 -22.24
N THR A 58 -6.50 -10.91 -21.51
CA THR A 58 -7.30 -11.09 -20.29
C THR A 58 -6.74 -10.22 -19.17
N ARG A 59 -7.56 -9.92 -18.16
CA ARG A 59 -7.13 -9.15 -16.98
C ARG A 59 -5.93 -9.81 -16.28
N ASN A 60 -5.95 -11.12 -16.13
CA ASN A 60 -4.84 -11.84 -15.50
C ASN A 60 -3.54 -11.79 -16.34
N SER A 61 -3.66 -11.80 -17.67
CA SER A 61 -2.50 -11.74 -18.56
C SER A 61 -1.88 -10.35 -18.58
N SER A 62 -2.70 -9.28 -18.56
CA SER A 62 -2.20 -7.90 -18.51
C SER A 62 -1.53 -7.61 -17.16
N GLU A 63 -2.12 -8.07 -16.05
CA GLU A 63 -1.48 -7.96 -14.73
C GLU A 63 -0.14 -8.70 -14.69
N LYS A 64 -0.11 -9.95 -15.19
CA LYS A 64 1.13 -10.72 -15.23
C LYS A 64 2.20 -10.00 -16.04
N TYR A 65 1.85 -9.48 -17.20
CA TYR A 65 2.78 -8.74 -18.07
C TYR A 65 3.38 -7.53 -17.33
N LEU A 66 2.55 -6.68 -16.73
CA LEU A 66 3.02 -5.50 -15.98
C LEU A 66 3.93 -5.87 -14.81
N LEU A 67 3.55 -6.89 -14.05
CA LEU A 67 4.36 -7.34 -12.92
C LEU A 67 5.71 -7.93 -13.36
N ASP A 68 5.73 -8.71 -14.44
CA ASP A 68 6.95 -9.28 -14.98
C ASP A 68 7.87 -8.16 -15.53
N LEU A 69 7.29 -7.13 -16.16
CA LEU A 69 8.01 -5.96 -16.66
C LEU A 69 8.63 -5.16 -15.50
N MET A 70 7.85 -4.84 -14.46
CA MET A 70 8.36 -4.16 -13.27
C MET A 70 9.48 -4.96 -12.59
N TYR A 71 9.32 -6.27 -12.48
CA TYR A 71 10.34 -7.14 -11.89
C TYR A 71 11.64 -7.11 -12.70
N LYS A 72 11.55 -7.16 -14.03
CA LYS A 72 12.70 -7.05 -14.93
C LYS A 72 13.49 -5.76 -14.69
N HIS A 73 12.79 -4.61 -14.65
CA HIS A 73 13.43 -3.31 -14.43
C HIS A 73 13.90 -3.11 -12.97
N ASN A 74 13.22 -3.70 -12.01
CA ASN A 74 13.69 -3.70 -10.61
C ASN A 74 15.02 -4.48 -10.44
N LEU A 75 15.35 -5.38 -11.37
CA LEU A 75 16.65 -6.07 -11.43
C LEU A 75 17.70 -5.35 -12.30
N GLY A 76 17.42 -4.13 -12.75
CA GLY A 76 18.35 -3.35 -13.57
C GLY A 76 18.44 -3.79 -15.02
N ALA A 77 17.45 -4.50 -15.54
CA ALA A 77 17.42 -4.92 -16.94
C ALA A 77 16.88 -3.80 -17.86
N ASN A 78 17.57 -2.67 -17.88
CA ASN A 78 17.30 -1.51 -18.74
C ASN A 78 18.63 -0.96 -19.31
N LYS A 79 18.55 0.03 -20.20
CA LYS A 79 19.73 0.61 -20.87
C LYS A 79 20.75 1.16 -19.87
N SER A 80 20.28 1.84 -18.84
CA SER A 80 21.12 2.49 -17.83
C SER A 80 21.61 1.53 -16.76
N LYS A 81 21.17 0.26 -16.75
CA LYS A 81 21.46 -0.76 -15.71
C LYS A 81 21.13 -0.28 -14.29
N CYS A 82 20.19 0.65 -14.15
CA CYS A 82 19.71 1.12 -12.85
C CYS A 82 18.60 0.20 -12.30
N PHE A 83 18.47 0.17 -10.98
CA PHE A 83 17.44 -0.59 -10.28
C PHE A 83 16.21 0.31 -10.07
N SER A 84 15.20 0.17 -10.92
CA SER A 84 13.99 0.97 -10.82
C SER A 84 13.13 0.55 -9.62
N SER A 85 12.74 1.51 -8.81
CA SER A 85 11.77 1.32 -7.73
C SER A 85 10.38 1.74 -8.20
N PHE A 86 9.39 0.87 -8.03
CA PHE A 86 8.01 1.12 -8.46
C PHE A 86 7.13 1.48 -7.27
N LEU A 87 6.44 2.62 -7.37
CA LEU A 87 5.40 3.08 -6.47
C LEU A 87 4.05 2.98 -7.19
N ASN A 88 3.25 1.99 -6.82
CA ASN A 88 1.95 1.77 -7.45
C ASN A 88 0.84 2.31 -6.56
N ILE A 89 0.07 3.27 -7.06
CA ILE A 89 -1.15 3.73 -6.41
C ILE A 89 -2.29 2.78 -6.78
N GLN A 90 -3.01 2.33 -5.77
CA GLN A 90 -4.17 1.45 -5.91
C GLN A 90 -5.35 2.01 -5.16
N GLN A 91 -6.51 1.89 -5.76
CA GLN A 91 -7.77 2.24 -5.11
C GLN A 91 -8.19 1.15 -4.13
N VAL A 92 -8.92 1.54 -3.10
CA VAL A 92 -9.64 0.64 -2.22
C VAL A 92 -11.12 0.70 -2.55
N ASN A 93 -11.85 -0.39 -2.33
CA ASN A 93 -13.31 -0.40 -2.46
C ASN A 93 -13.96 0.39 -1.30
N LYS A 94 -15.28 0.61 -1.39
CA LYS A 94 -16.05 1.31 -0.34
C LYS A 94 -15.94 0.66 1.04
N GLY A 95 -15.57 -0.60 1.14
CA GLY A 95 -15.30 -1.32 2.39
C GLY A 95 -13.85 -1.21 2.87
N GLY A 96 -13.02 -0.36 2.23
CA GLY A 96 -11.61 -0.18 2.59
C GLY A 96 -10.72 -1.37 2.25
N THR A 97 -11.21 -2.30 1.44
CA THR A 97 -10.44 -3.48 1.02
C THR A 97 -9.64 -3.17 -0.25
N PHE A 98 -8.42 -3.62 -0.29
CA PHE A 98 -7.53 -3.52 -1.44
C PHE A 98 -8.18 -4.12 -2.71
N VAL A 99 -8.25 -3.30 -3.76
CA VAL A 99 -8.73 -3.71 -5.09
C VAL A 99 -7.54 -4.14 -5.92
N GLY A 100 -7.22 -5.41 -5.90
CA GLY A 100 -6.12 -5.97 -6.65
C GLY A 100 -6.02 -7.47 -6.44
N SER A 101 -5.18 -8.13 -7.22
CA SER A 101 -5.00 -9.56 -7.06
C SER A 101 -4.10 -9.89 -5.86
N ASN A 102 -4.27 -11.10 -5.34
CA ASN A 102 -3.33 -11.64 -4.36
C ASN A 102 -1.90 -11.71 -4.91
N LYS A 103 -1.72 -11.86 -6.22
CA LYS A 103 -0.42 -11.89 -6.87
C LYS A 103 0.30 -10.56 -6.72
N LEU A 104 -0.36 -9.44 -7.04
CA LEU A 104 0.20 -8.09 -6.84
C LEU A 104 0.58 -7.88 -5.36
N LYS A 105 -0.30 -8.27 -4.44
CA LYS A 105 -0.01 -8.21 -3.00
C LYS A 105 1.21 -9.05 -2.61
N HIS A 106 1.39 -10.22 -3.20
CA HIS A 106 2.56 -11.07 -2.90
C HIS A 106 3.86 -10.53 -3.49
N MET A 107 3.83 -9.95 -4.67
CA MET A 107 5.04 -9.46 -5.35
C MET A 107 5.58 -8.16 -4.76
N THR A 108 4.74 -7.29 -4.20
CA THR A 108 5.18 -6.02 -3.59
C THR A 108 6.02 -6.24 -2.33
N THR A 109 7.07 -5.44 -2.16
CA THR A 109 7.93 -5.45 -0.97
C THR A 109 7.24 -4.84 0.24
N GLY A 110 6.45 -3.80 0.03
CA GLY A 110 5.68 -3.11 1.05
C GLY A 110 4.33 -2.66 0.51
N MET A 111 3.35 -2.54 1.39
CA MET A 111 2.06 -1.93 1.12
C MET A 111 1.79 -0.90 2.21
N MET A 112 1.51 0.32 1.79
CA MET A 112 1.10 1.40 2.67
C MET A 112 -0.36 1.73 2.43
N GLU A 113 -1.07 2.04 3.49
CA GLU A 113 -2.43 2.55 3.43
C GLU A 113 -2.48 3.93 4.07
N ILE A 114 -3.14 4.85 3.39
CA ILE A 114 -3.50 6.16 3.93
C ILE A 114 -4.96 6.08 4.33
N ARG A 115 -5.26 6.38 5.59
CA ARG A 115 -6.62 6.31 6.14
C ARG A 115 -6.94 7.55 6.94
N PHE A 116 -8.22 7.85 7.06
CA PHE A 116 -8.71 8.79 8.06
C PHE A 116 -8.74 8.13 9.43
N VAL A 117 -8.52 8.91 10.48
CA VAL A 117 -8.67 8.45 11.88
C VAL A 117 -10.14 8.21 12.20
N ASP A 118 -10.99 9.15 11.75
CA ASP A 118 -12.43 9.05 11.76
C ASP A 118 -12.95 9.29 10.33
N GLU A 119 -13.62 8.30 9.76
CA GLU A 119 -14.19 8.38 8.42
C GLU A 119 -15.28 9.46 8.29
N ARG A 120 -15.88 9.88 9.41
CA ARG A 120 -16.93 10.90 9.43
C ARG A 120 -16.38 12.32 9.41
N SER A 121 -15.30 12.59 10.15
CA SER A 121 -14.71 13.93 10.21
C SER A 121 -13.73 14.19 9.07
N GLN A 122 -13.01 13.18 8.63
CA GLN A 122 -11.97 13.25 7.58
C GLN A 122 -10.85 14.28 7.84
N ASP A 123 -10.74 14.79 9.07
CA ASP A 123 -9.81 15.86 9.42
C ASP A 123 -8.40 15.33 9.65
N GLU A 124 -8.31 14.18 10.30
CA GLU A 124 -7.05 13.57 10.69
C GLU A 124 -6.74 12.33 9.84
N ARG A 125 -5.50 12.23 9.40
CA ARG A 125 -5.03 11.12 8.56
C ARG A 125 -3.83 10.42 9.19
N TYR A 126 -3.67 9.15 8.85
CA TYR A 126 -2.46 8.41 9.16
C TYR A 126 -2.04 7.54 7.99
N VAL A 127 -0.75 7.27 7.91
CA VAL A 127 -0.18 6.25 7.05
C VAL A 127 0.25 5.06 7.87
N THR A 128 0.01 3.86 7.36
CA THR A 128 0.43 2.62 8.00
C THR A 128 0.91 1.61 6.98
N PHE A 129 1.92 0.82 7.33
CA PHE A 129 2.29 -0.34 6.54
C PHE A 129 1.40 -1.53 6.93
N THR A 130 0.65 -2.06 5.98
CA THR A 130 -0.09 -3.32 6.11
C THR A 130 0.74 -4.52 5.69
N LYS A 131 1.78 -4.27 4.89
CA LYS A 131 2.82 -5.24 4.54
C LYS A 131 4.17 -4.52 4.50
N ASN A 132 5.19 -5.13 5.08
CA ASN A 132 6.56 -4.66 4.97
C ASN A 132 7.52 -5.84 5.17
N ARG A 133 8.20 -6.27 4.12
CA ARG A 133 9.13 -7.41 4.18
C ARG A 133 10.41 -7.11 4.97
N ARG A 134 10.75 -5.83 5.15
CA ARG A 134 12.01 -5.40 5.76
C ARG A 134 11.84 -4.57 7.02
N GLY A 135 10.62 -4.43 7.52
CA GLY A 135 10.35 -3.58 8.67
C GLY A 135 9.03 -3.89 9.37
N HIS A 136 8.66 -2.99 10.26
CA HIS A 136 7.45 -3.13 11.06
C HIS A 136 6.18 -2.89 10.24
N VAL A 137 5.09 -3.54 10.64
CA VAL A 137 3.73 -3.32 10.14
C VAL A 137 2.83 -2.81 11.27
N GLY A 138 1.73 -2.16 10.91
CA GLY A 138 0.68 -1.75 11.85
C GLY A 138 1.02 -0.52 12.71
N LYS A 139 2.19 0.10 12.53
CA LYS A 139 2.48 1.40 13.14
C LYS A 139 1.73 2.49 12.37
N GLN A 140 1.05 3.37 13.10
CA GLN A 140 0.29 4.48 12.53
C GLN A 140 1.08 5.78 12.67
N MET A 141 1.44 6.38 11.56
CA MET A 141 2.11 7.67 11.51
C MET A 141 1.12 8.75 11.10
N TYR A 142 0.72 9.58 12.05
CA TYR A 142 -0.26 10.64 11.84
C TYR A 142 0.37 11.81 11.11
N PHE A 143 -0.40 12.45 10.25
CA PHE A 143 0.05 13.61 9.48
C PHE A 143 -1.10 14.54 9.12
N ASP A 144 -0.75 15.82 8.98
CA ASP A 144 -1.62 16.85 8.44
C ASP A 144 -1.20 17.19 7.01
N LEU A 145 -2.19 17.43 6.15
CA LEU A 145 -1.99 17.88 4.79
C LEU A 145 -2.57 19.29 4.65
N ALA A 146 -1.69 20.27 4.63
CA ALA A 146 -2.09 21.66 4.43
C ALA A 146 -2.67 21.91 3.03
N ALA A 147 -3.47 22.96 2.88
CA ALA A 147 -3.99 23.38 1.58
C ALA A 147 -2.88 23.71 0.56
N SER A 148 -1.68 24.08 1.02
CA SER A 148 -0.47 24.24 0.20
C SER A 148 0.08 22.90 -0.33
N GLY A 149 -0.37 21.75 0.22
CA GLY A 149 0.18 20.44 -0.06
C GLY A 149 1.33 20.03 0.83
N ASN A 150 1.73 20.88 1.77
CA ASN A 150 2.75 20.50 2.74
C ASN A 150 2.23 19.41 3.69
N VAL A 151 3.07 18.41 3.93
CA VAL A 151 2.80 17.31 4.86
C VAL A 151 3.59 17.54 6.13
N THR A 152 2.90 17.53 7.27
CA THR A 152 3.52 17.64 8.61
C THR A 152 3.19 16.40 9.42
N TYR A 153 4.22 15.69 9.90
CA TYR A 153 4.04 14.49 10.71
C TYR A 153 3.91 14.80 12.20
N ASP A 154 2.90 14.24 12.85
CA ASP A 154 2.73 14.32 14.30
C ASP A 154 3.54 13.23 15.01
N THR A 155 4.81 13.55 15.26
CA THR A 155 5.74 12.64 15.94
C THR A 155 5.41 12.45 17.41
N ALA A 156 4.78 13.43 18.06
CA ALA A 156 4.37 13.34 19.47
C ALA A 156 3.25 12.32 19.65
N ARG A 157 2.21 12.40 18.80
CA ARG A 157 1.11 11.45 18.76
C ARG A 157 1.58 10.04 18.41
N PHE A 158 2.51 9.91 17.48
CA PHE A 158 3.13 8.63 17.15
C PHE A 158 3.79 7.99 18.38
N LYS A 159 4.65 8.72 19.10
CA LYS A 159 5.32 8.24 20.31
C LYS A 159 4.33 7.82 21.38
N LYS A 160 3.30 8.65 21.64
CA LYS A 160 2.24 8.35 22.60
C LYS A 160 1.47 7.08 22.24
N SER A 161 1.11 6.91 20.97
CA SER A 161 0.39 5.71 20.50
C SER A 161 1.22 4.43 20.66
N GLU A 162 2.51 4.48 20.36
CA GLU A 162 3.41 3.34 20.52
C GLU A 162 3.61 2.97 22.01
N SER A 163 3.76 3.96 22.88
CA SER A 163 3.86 3.73 24.33
C SER A 163 2.59 3.06 24.88
N LEU A 164 1.41 3.51 24.48
CA LEU A 164 0.14 2.90 24.88
C LEU A 164 -0.01 1.45 24.38
N LYS A 165 0.44 1.16 23.15
CA LYS A 165 0.44 -0.22 22.63
C LYS A 165 1.37 -1.13 23.43
N GLN A 166 2.56 -0.63 23.81
CA GLN A 166 3.50 -1.39 24.62
C GLN A 166 2.95 -1.69 26.01
N LEU A 167 2.30 -0.71 26.66
CA LEU A 167 1.65 -0.90 27.96
C LEU A 167 0.54 -1.96 27.90
N LYS A 168 -0.37 -1.85 26.91
CA LYS A 168 -1.44 -2.84 26.70
C LYS A 168 -0.89 -4.25 26.46
N LYS A 169 0.20 -4.36 25.66
CA LYS A 169 0.84 -5.65 25.41
C LYS A 169 1.44 -6.25 26.70
N ALA A 170 2.14 -5.44 27.48
CA ALA A 170 2.71 -5.88 28.75
C ALA A 170 1.62 -6.31 29.77
N GLU A 171 0.48 -5.60 29.79
CA GLU A 171 -0.66 -5.95 30.62
C GLU A 171 -1.30 -7.28 30.19
N GLN A 172 -1.51 -7.49 28.88
CA GLN A 172 -1.99 -8.76 28.35
C GLN A 172 -1.05 -9.93 28.64
N GLU A 173 0.26 -9.71 28.56
CA GLU A 173 1.25 -10.73 28.93
C GLU A 173 1.22 -11.07 30.42
N LYS A 174 0.99 -10.09 31.29
CA LYS A 174 0.81 -10.32 32.75
C LYS A 174 -0.44 -11.15 33.02
N ILE A 175 -1.57 -10.82 32.38
CA ILE A 175 -2.82 -11.59 32.49
C ILE A 175 -2.61 -13.03 32.02
N LYS A 176 -1.97 -13.25 30.89
CA LYS A 176 -1.65 -14.60 30.39
C LYS A 176 -0.76 -15.40 31.35
N LYS A 177 0.23 -14.74 31.99
CA LYS A 177 1.14 -15.39 32.93
C LYS A 177 0.50 -15.67 34.27
N SER A 178 -0.51 -14.90 34.70
CA SER A 178 -1.22 -15.11 35.95
C SER A 178 -2.12 -16.35 35.97
N GLY A 179 -2.29 -17.02 34.81
CA GLY A 179 -3.07 -18.26 34.73
C GLY A 179 -4.58 -18.09 34.95
N VAL A 180 -5.05 -16.84 35.09
CA VAL A 180 -6.47 -16.56 35.25
C VAL A 180 -7.14 -16.81 33.90
N LYS A 181 -7.86 -17.93 33.79
CA LYS A 181 -8.69 -18.20 32.61
C LYS A 181 -9.76 -17.10 32.51
N PHE A 182 -9.97 -16.58 31.32
CA PHE A 182 -10.96 -15.52 31.06
C PHE A 182 -12.38 -15.94 31.53
N ASP A 183 -12.66 -17.23 31.51
CA ASP A 183 -13.92 -17.83 31.93
C ASP A 183 -14.23 -17.61 33.42
N VAL A 184 -13.21 -17.49 34.27
CA VAL A 184 -13.37 -17.22 35.71
C VAL A 184 -13.75 -15.77 35.98
N LEU A 185 -13.26 -14.83 35.17
CA LEU A 185 -13.53 -13.40 35.33
C LEU A 185 -14.95 -13.00 34.95
N PHE A 186 -15.62 -13.76 34.11
CA PHE A 186 -16.98 -13.48 33.62
C PHE A 186 -18.05 -14.45 34.17
N GLY A 187 -17.70 -15.31 35.12
CA GLY A 187 -18.67 -16.20 35.74
C GLY A 187 -19.36 -17.18 34.80
N LEU A 188 -18.67 -17.60 33.74
CA LEU A 188 -19.18 -18.51 32.74
C LEU A 188 -18.88 -19.98 33.03
N ASP A 189 -18.46 -20.33 34.24
CA ASP A 189 -18.44 -21.71 34.71
C ASP A 189 -19.89 -22.18 34.88
N LYS A 190 -20.44 -22.75 33.80
CA LYS A 190 -21.68 -23.52 33.92
C LYS A 190 -21.38 -24.79 34.68
N ASP A 191 -22.00 -24.90 35.82
CA ASP A 191 -22.08 -26.11 36.63
C ASP A 191 -22.32 -27.33 35.75
N LYS A 192 -21.37 -28.23 35.77
CA LYS A 192 -21.63 -29.60 35.35
C LYS A 192 -22.49 -30.28 36.43
N GLU A 193 -23.79 -30.13 36.34
CA GLU A 193 -24.67 -31.03 37.04
C GLU A 193 -24.41 -32.48 36.58
N THR A 194 -23.85 -33.21 37.51
CA THR A 194 -23.85 -34.67 37.56
C THR A 194 -25.27 -35.16 37.75
N THR A 195 -25.80 -35.83 36.75
CA THR A 195 -26.97 -36.70 36.94
C THR A 195 -26.54 -38.15 36.79
N LYS A 196 -26.91 -38.88 37.82
CA LYS A 196 -26.76 -40.34 37.96
C LYS A 196 -27.44 -41.11 36.84
#